data_1941ce884e27a4b5b363421d49779809
#
_entry.id   1941ce884e27a4b5b363421d49779809
#
_cell.length_a   1.000
_cell.length_b   1.000
_cell.length_c   1.000
_cell.angle_alpha   90.00
_cell.angle_beta   90.00
_cell.angle_gamma   90.00
#
_symmetry.space_group_name_H-M   'P 1'
#
loop_
_entity.id
_entity.type
_entity.pdbx_description
1 polymer ?
#
loop_
_entity_poly.entity_id
_entity_poly.type
_entity_poly.pdbx_seq_one_letter_code
_entity_poly.pdbx_strand_id
1 'polypeptide(L)'
;MRLTPFVTAAAAALMFSASAHASWDLWDKMKAVGMEDARVVDYSDSRAITTSEGQSYALFFALVAGDRDTFEKMVKWTQDNLAGGRLDKTLPAWLWGATGGDGAARRWGIIDTNNAVDSDMWIAYCLLEAGRLWNRPDYTDKGKQMMALIAKEIRDVKNVGKVLLPGRVGFETKDTVKLNPSYYPLFILRRFAEIDPMWNAVFDGSLRVLLRSAPKGFAPDWVRFDKEGRIVEMQDPDNAIGSYNAIRTYLWAGMMSPKDPAYAVLKRQFQPMVEAAVTLGAPPEKVNLNTLAMNKAGNPGFAACILELAER
;
A
#
# COMPACT_ATOMS: atom_id res chain seq x y z
N MET A 1 27.47 2.32 -74.15
CA MET A 1 26.30 2.15 -73.31
C MET A 1 26.65 1.11 -72.22
N ARG A 2 27.02 1.56 -71.05
CA ARG A 2 27.45 0.71 -69.93
C ARG A 2 26.46 0.87 -68.80
N LEU A 3 25.78 -0.21 -68.44
CA LEU A 3 24.89 -0.32 -67.29
C LEU A 3 25.71 -0.77 -66.09
N THR A 4 25.76 0.07 -65.06
CA THR A 4 26.27 -0.25 -63.71
C THR A 4 25.19 -0.80 -62.83
N PRO A 5 25.37 -1.90 -62.12
CA PRO A 5 24.41 -2.36 -61.15
C PRO A 5 24.60 -1.64 -59.79
N PHE A 6 23.53 -1.08 -59.28
CA PHE A 6 23.43 -0.59 -57.90
C PHE A 6 23.36 -1.76 -56.94
N VAL A 7 24.36 -1.93 -56.11
CA VAL A 7 24.32 -2.83 -54.96
C VAL A 7 23.75 -2.02 -53.79
N THR A 8 22.52 -2.29 -53.40
CA THR A 8 21.91 -1.79 -52.18
C THR A 8 22.36 -2.65 -51.02
N ALA A 9 23.29 -2.16 -50.22
CA ALA A 9 23.63 -2.75 -48.95
C ALA A 9 22.56 -2.37 -47.90
N ALA A 10 21.70 -3.31 -47.54
CA ALA A 10 20.79 -3.17 -46.40
C ALA A 10 21.61 -3.37 -45.12
N ALA A 11 21.98 -2.27 -44.49
CA ALA A 11 22.53 -2.28 -43.13
C ALA A 11 21.38 -2.57 -42.15
N ALA A 12 21.26 -3.80 -41.67
CA ALA A 12 20.42 -4.16 -40.56
C ALA A 12 21.02 -3.55 -39.27
N ALA A 13 20.54 -2.39 -38.87
CA ALA A 13 20.84 -1.84 -37.57
C ALA A 13 20.12 -2.67 -36.51
N LEU A 14 20.82 -3.60 -35.91
CA LEU A 14 20.42 -4.23 -34.66
C LEU A 14 20.51 -3.15 -33.56
N MET A 15 19.37 -2.48 -33.33
CA MET A 15 19.19 -1.68 -32.14
C MET A 15 19.07 -2.64 -30.93
N PHE A 16 20.18 -2.92 -30.32
CA PHE A 16 20.17 -3.37 -28.93
C PHE A 16 19.67 -2.18 -28.11
N SER A 17 18.39 -2.17 -27.79
CA SER A 17 17.86 -1.37 -26.71
C SER A 17 18.46 -1.91 -25.41
N ALA A 18 19.64 -1.45 -25.05
CA ALA A 18 20.07 -1.52 -23.66
C ALA A 18 19.01 -0.71 -22.90
N SER A 19 18.13 -1.42 -22.20
CA SER A 19 17.29 -0.79 -21.18
C SER A 19 18.27 -0.19 -20.19
N ALA A 20 18.51 1.12 -20.30
CA ALA A 20 19.20 1.86 -19.27
C ALA A 20 18.29 1.74 -18.05
N HIS A 21 18.59 0.79 -17.15
CA HIS A 21 18.07 0.82 -15.81
C HIS A 21 18.60 2.10 -15.21
N ALA A 22 17.74 3.12 -15.08
CA ALA A 22 18.05 4.25 -14.24
C ALA A 22 18.36 3.69 -12.87
N SER A 23 19.62 3.74 -12.44
CA SER A 23 20.01 3.28 -11.11
C SER A 23 19.26 4.14 -10.09
N TRP A 24 18.40 3.53 -9.31
CA TRP A 24 17.76 4.21 -8.21
C TRP A 24 18.54 3.92 -6.93
N ASP A 25 19.52 4.75 -6.65
CA ASP A 25 20.47 4.59 -5.55
C ASP A 25 19.80 4.33 -4.18
N LEU A 26 18.62 4.92 -3.97
CA LEU A 26 17.87 4.68 -2.73
C LEU A 26 17.30 3.27 -2.67
N TRP A 27 16.86 2.72 -3.81
CA TRP A 27 16.40 1.34 -3.89
C TRP A 27 17.55 0.36 -3.64
N ASP A 28 18.71 0.60 -4.23
CA ASP A 28 19.89 -0.23 -4.02
C ASP A 28 20.37 -0.20 -2.57
N LYS A 29 20.37 0.97 -1.94
CA LYS A 29 20.66 1.12 -0.51
C LYS A 29 19.62 0.38 0.36
N MET A 30 18.34 0.52 0.05
CA MET A 30 17.27 -0.17 0.79
C MET A 30 17.43 -1.69 0.69
N LYS A 31 17.73 -2.24 -0.50
CA LYS A 31 18.04 -3.67 -0.66
C LYS A 31 19.22 -4.09 0.21
N ALA A 32 20.30 -3.31 0.21
CA ALA A 32 21.52 -3.65 0.92
C ALA A 32 21.39 -3.67 2.45
N VAL A 33 20.51 -2.85 3.02
CA VAL A 33 20.39 -2.71 4.48
C VAL A 33 19.10 -3.28 5.07
N GLY A 34 18.06 -3.43 4.25
CA GLY A 34 16.71 -3.81 4.69
C GLY A 34 16.21 -5.12 4.12
N MET A 35 17.01 -5.83 3.31
CA MET A 35 16.58 -7.09 2.71
C MET A 35 17.58 -8.23 2.96
N GLU A 36 17.04 -9.40 3.22
CA GLU A 36 17.76 -10.67 3.17
C GLU A 36 17.17 -11.48 2.01
N ASP A 37 17.97 -11.74 0.98
CA ASP A 37 17.52 -12.35 -0.27
C ASP A 37 16.33 -11.60 -0.88
N ALA A 38 15.13 -12.09 -0.65
CA ALA A 38 13.89 -11.54 -1.21
C ALA A 38 12.87 -11.15 -0.13
N ARG A 39 13.25 -11.04 1.12
CA ARG A 39 12.41 -10.59 2.20
C ARG A 39 12.88 -9.27 2.78
N VAL A 40 11.96 -8.40 3.08
CA VAL A 40 12.20 -7.18 3.87
C VAL A 40 12.27 -7.56 5.34
N VAL A 41 13.30 -7.11 6.04
CA VAL A 41 13.54 -7.45 7.44
C VAL A 41 13.46 -6.22 8.31
N ASP A 42 12.64 -6.29 9.33
CA ASP A 42 12.67 -5.32 10.43
C ASP A 42 13.60 -5.85 11.53
N TYR A 43 14.79 -5.26 11.58
CA TYR A 43 15.81 -5.60 12.59
C TYR A 43 15.57 -4.91 13.95
N SER A 44 14.59 -4.02 14.05
CA SER A 44 14.23 -3.43 15.34
C SER A 44 13.49 -4.41 16.25
N ASP A 45 12.85 -5.44 15.65
CA ASP A 45 12.27 -6.57 16.37
C ASP A 45 13.29 -7.73 16.46
N SER A 46 13.54 -8.22 17.68
CA SER A 46 14.47 -9.32 17.96
C SER A 46 14.15 -10.62 17.19
N ARG A 47 12.92 -10.77 16.72
CA ARG A 47 12.47 -11.87 15.87
C ARG A 47 12.85 -11.68 14.40
N ALA A 48 13.50 -10.56 14.02
CA ALA A 48 13.83 -10.19 12.66
C ALA A 48 12.62 -10.40 11.73
N ILE A 49 11.52 -9.69 12.05
CA ILE A 49 10.23 -9.89 11.41
C ILE A 49 10.19 -9.41 9.97
N THR A 50 9.31 -10.02 9.20
CA THR A 50 8.86 -9.57 7.89
C THR A 50 7.36 -9.38 7.94
N THR A 51 6.88 -8.21 7.53
CA THR A 51 5.45 -7.96 7.38
C THR A 51 5.04 -8.02 5.91
N SER A 52 3.80 -8.40 5.63
CA SER A 52 3.25 -8.29 4.27
C SER A 52 3.26 -6.85 3.77
N GLU A 53 3.16 -5.86 4.68
CA GLU A 53 3.27 -4.43 4.37
C GLU A 53 4.66 -4.09 3.81
N GLY A 54 5.73 -4.47 4.51
CA GLY A 54 7.10 -4.27 4.04
C GLY A 54 7.36 -4.94 2.69
N GLN A 55 6.89 -6.17 2.50
CA GLN A 55 6.98 -6.88 1.23
C GLN A 55 6.23 -6.15 0.12
N SER A 56 5.02 -5.66 0.39
CA SER A 56 4.18 -4.98 -0.60
C SER A 56 4.79 -3.67 -1.10
N TYR A 57 5.36 -2.87 -0.20
CA TYR A 57 6.02 -1.62 -0.58
C TYR A 57 7.34 -1.86 -1.32
N ALA A 58 8.12 -2.84 -0.90
CA ALA A 58 9.34 -3.18 -1.62
C ALA A 58 9.05 -3.77 -3.01
N LEU A 59 7.95 -4.52 -3.18
CA LEU A 59 7.46 -4.91 -4.50
C LEU A 59 7.15 -3.70 -5.39
N PHE A 60 6.51 -2.68 -4.82
CA PHE A 60 6.26 -1.44 -5.56
C PHE A 60 7.56 -0.72 -5.94
N PHE A 61 8.54 -0.67 -5.05
CA PHE A 61 9.85 -0.09 -5.37
C PHE A 61 10.58 -0.89 -6.45
N ALA A 62 10.58 -2.21 -6.40
CA ALA A 62 11.15 -3.06 -7.44
C ALA A 62 10.45 -2.84 -8.79
N LEU A 63 9.12 -2.68 -8.79
CA LEU A 63 8.33 -2.38 -9.99
C LEU A 63 8.74 -1.03 -10.59
N VAL A 64 8.80 0.04 -9.77
CA VAL A 64 9.17 1.40 -10.21
C VAL A 64 10.62 1.44 -10.71
N ALA A 65 11.53 0.73 -10.05
CA ALA A 65 12.92 0.60 -10.46
C ALA A 65 13.11 -0.23 -11.74
N GLY A 66 12.08 -0.96 -12.19
CA GLY A 66 12.22 -1.93 -13.28
C GLY A 66 13.05 -3.16 -12.91
N ASP A 67 13.29 -3.41 -11.62
CA ASP A 67 14.09 -4.51 -11.08
C ASP A 67 13.26 -5.80 -11.07
N ARG A 68 13.17 -6.40 -12.26
CA ARG A 68 12.34 -7.59 -12.50
C ARG A 68 12.81 -8.80 -11.69
N ASP A 69 14.09 -8.96 -11.55
CA ASP A 69 14.67 -10.12 -10.86
C ASP A 69 14.34 -10.09 -9.36
N THR A 70 14.51 -8.92 -8.73
CA THR A 70 14.12 -8.72 -7.32
C THR A 70 12.61 -8.87 -7.16
N PHE A 71 11.81 -8.29 -8.05
CA PHE A 71 10.36 -8.41 -8.02
C PHE A 71 9.91 -9.88 -8.06
N GLU A 72 10.42 -10.67 -8.99
CA GLU A 72 10.07 -12.10 -9.14
C GLU A 72 10.42 -12.90 -7.89
N LYS A 73 11.63 -12.70 -7.37
CA LYS A 73 12.09 -13.35 -6.12
C LYS A 73 11.19 -12.98 -4.94
N MET A 74 10.81 -11.72 -4.82
CA MET A 74 9.93 -11.24 -3.74
C MET A 74 8.51 -11.80 -3.85
N VAL A 75 7.94 -11.87 -5.06
CA VAL A 75 6.64 -12.51 -5.29
C VAL A 75 6.70 -13.98 -4.87
N LYS A 76 7.75 -14.68 -5.28
CA LYS A 76 7.96 -16.09 -4.90
C LYS A 76 8.10 -16.25 -3.39
N TRP A 77 8.94 -15.44 -2.75
CA TRP A 77 9.14 -15.51 -1.30
C TRP A 77 7.84 -15.25 -0.54
N THR A 78 7.10 -14.21 -0.92
CA THR A 78 5.80 -13.86 -0.31
C THR A 78 4.79 -15.00 -0.48
N GLN A 79 4.71 -15.57 -1.67
CA GLN A 79 3.85 -16.72 -1.94
C GLN A 79 4.19 -17.92 -1.07
N ASP A 80 5.46 -18.28 -0.98
CA ASP A 80 5.90 -19.50 -0.32
C ASP A 80 5.84 -19.39 1.21
N ASN A 81 6.19 -18.22 1.76
CA ASN A 81 6.33 -18.03 3.21
C ASN A 81 5.09 -17.40 3.88
N LEU A 82 4.34 -16.56 3.18
CA LEU A 82 3.19 -15.87 3.76
C LEU A 82 1.84 -16.43 3.29
N ALA A 83 1.78 -17.10 2.13
CA ALA A 83 0.53 -17.57 1.53
C ALA A 83 0.48 -19.09 1.29
N GLY A 84 1.34 -19.86 1.97
CA GLY A 84 1.36 -21.31 1.87
C GLY A 84 1.59 -21.85 0.44
N GLY A 85 2.36 -21.13 -0.36
CA GLY A 85 2.66 -21.47 -1.76
C GLY A 85 1.60 -21.06 -2.77
N ARG A 86 0.51 -20.40 -2.36
CA ARG A 86 -0.68 -20.21 -3.21
C ARG A 86 -1.32 -18.82 -3.06
N LEU A 87 -0.67 -17.76 -3.58
CA LEU A 87 -1.26 -16.41 -3.65
C LEU A 87 -2.58 -16.33 -4.44
N ASP A 88 -2.82 -17.31 -5.31
CA ASP A 88 -4.08 -17.46 -6.04
C ASP A 88 -5.23 -18.03 -5.20
N LYS A 89 -4.96 -18.52 -4.00
CA LYS A 89 -5.94 -19.16 -3.11
C LYS A 89 -5.98 -18.55 -1.69
N THR A 90 -4.89 -17.94 -1.27
CA THR A 90 -4.70 -17.48 0.11
C THR A 90 -4.08 -16.09 0.12
N LEU A 91 -4.69 -15.15 0.84
CA LEU A 91 -4.06 -13.87 1.13
C LEU A 91 -2.88 -14.07 2.07
N PRO A 92 -1.79 -13.31 1.93
CA PRO A 92 -0.63 -13.39 2.79
C PRO A 92 -0.94 -13.20 4.27
N ALA A 93 -0.33 -14.00 5.13
CA ALA A 93 -0.24 -13.69 6.54
C ALA A 93 0.54 -12.38 6.74
N TRP A 94 0.08 -11.52 7.67
CA TRP A 94 0.70 -10.21 7.81
C TRP A 94 2.04 -10.23 8.51
N LEU A 95 2.32 -11.26 9.35
CA LEU A 95 3.51 -11.29 10.21
C LEU A 95 4.23 -12.64 10.16
N TRP A 96 5.50 -12.59 9.80
CA TRP A 96 6.42 -13.72 9.76
C TRP A 96 7.73 -13.36 10.47
N GLY A 97 8.43 -14.35 11.02
CA GLY A 97 9.69 -14.12 11.71
C GLY A 97 10.14 -15.32 12.50
N ALA A 98 11.06 -15.11 13.44
CA ALA A 98 11.50 -16.18 14.33
C ALA A 98 10.37 -16.58 15.29
N THR A 99 10.05 -17.87 15.31
CA THR A 99 9.02 -18.47 16.16
C THR A 99 9.59 -19.18 17.39
N GLY A 100 10.93 -19.25 17.52
CA GLY A 100 11.63 -19.82 18.67
C GLY A 100 13.00 -20.37 18.30
N GLY A 101 13.76 -20.81 19.31
CA GLY A 101 15.15 -21.24 19.17
C GLY A 101 16.13 -20.09 19.06
N ASP A 102 17.42 -20.36 19.28
CA ASP A 102 18.50 -19.39 19.21
C ASP A 102 19.60 -19.87 18.25
N GLY A 103 20.35 -18.92 17.68
CA GLY A 103 21.45 -19.22 16.78
C GLY A 103 21.04 -20.14 15.62
N ALA A 104 21.78 -21.23 15.42
CA ALA A 104 21.52 -22.20 14.35
C ALA A 104 20.23 -23.03 14.55
N ALA A 105 19.68 -23.07 15.77
CA ALA A 105 18.43 -23.75 16.07
C ALA A 105 17.20 -22.84 15.91
N ARG A 106 17.36 -21.61 15.42
CA ARG A 106 16.30 -20.64 15.22
C ARG A 106 15.29 -21.14 14.20
N ARG A 107 14.04 -21.19 14.61
CA ARG A 107 12.92 -21.59 13.73
C ARG A 107 12.24 -20.36 13.16
N TRP A 108 11.84 -20.46 11.92
CA TRP A 108 11.22 -19.38 11.17
C TRP A 108 9.83 -19.78 10.68
N GLY A 109 8.89 -18.85 10.69
CA GLY A 109 7.54 -19.14 10.24
C GLY A 109 6.56 -17.98 10.45
N ILE A 110 5.29 -18.23 10.14
CA ILE A 110 4.21 -17.29 10.36
C ILE A 110 3.99 -17.15 11.87
N ILE A 111 3.98 -15.91 12.35
CA ILE A 111 3.72 -15.54 13.75
C ILE A 111 2.24 -15.23 13.95
N ASP A 112 1.62 -14.54 12.97
CA ASP A 112 0.19 -14.25 12.96
C ASP A 112 -0.37 -14.54 11.56
N THR A 113 -1.40 -15.37 11.50
CA THR A 113 -2.01 -15.85 10.27
C THR A 113 -3.06 -14.90 9.69
N ASN A 114 -3.42 -13.82 10.40
CA ASN A 114 -4.31 -12.82 9.84
C ASN A 114 -3.68 -12.16 8.60
N ASN A 115 -4.48 -11.62 7.71
CA ASN A 115 -3.99 -10.80 6.61
C ASN A 115 -4.06 -9.32 6.96
N ALA A 116 -3.39 -8.47 6.17
CA ALA A 116 -3.53 -7.03 6.19
C ALA A 116 -3.97 -6.57 4.78
N VAL A 117 -5.21 -6.07 4.70
CA VAL A 117 -5.86 -5.84 3.39
C VAL A 117 -5.17 -4.77 2.55
N ASP A 118 -4.55 -3.77 3.18
CA ASP A 118 -3.75 -2.76 2.48
C ASP A 118 -2.57 -3.41 1.75
N SER A 119 -1.83 -4.27 2.43
CA SER A 119 -0.73 -5.03 1.85
C SER A 119 -1.19 -5.94 0.72
N ASP A 120 -2.33 -6.61 0.91
CA ASP A 120 -2.93 -7.47 -0.11
C ASP A 120 -3.26 -6.67 -1.37
N MET A 121 -3.84 -5.46 -1.21
CA MET A 121 -4.15 -4.56 -2.32
C MET A 121 -2.88 -4.09 -3.03
N TRP A 122 -1.82 -3.72 -2.28
CA TRP A 122 -0.56 -3.30 -2.87
C TRP A 122 0.10 -4.43 -3.66
N ILE A 123 0.12 -5.66 -3.14
CA ILE A 123 0.66 -6.83 -3.85
C ILE A 123 -0.14 -7.09 -5.14
N ALA A 124 -1.48 -7.10 -5.04
CA ALA A 124 -2.34 -7.29 -6.21
C ALA A 124 -2.11 -6.19 -7.27
N TYR A 125 -2.01 -4.93 -6.84
CA TYR A 125 -1.71 -3.80 -7.73
C TYR A 125 -0.35 -3.95 -8.41
N CYS A 126 0.70 -4.29 -7.67
CA CYS A 126 2.03 -4.50 -8.23
C CYS A 126 2.04 -5.64 -9.26
N LEU A 127 1.33 -6.73 -9.01
CA LEU A 127 1.18 -7.84 -9.95
C LEU A 127 0.44 -7.42 -11.23
N LEU A 128 -0.65 -6.66 -11.11
CA LEU A 128 -1.39 -6.15 -12.26
C LEU A 128 -0.55 -5.21 -13.12
N GLU A 129 0.19 -4.31 -12.48
CA GLU A 129 1.03 -3.35 -13.20
C GLU A 129 2.29 -4.00 -13.80
N ALA A 130 2.91 -4.95 -13.10
CA ALA A 130 3.99 -5.77 -13.65
C ALA A 130 3.50 -6.58 -14.87
N GLY A 131 2.30 -7.16 -14.76
CA GLY A 131 1.66 -7.85 -15.88
C GLY A 131 1.47 -6.96 -17.10
N ARG A 132 0.99 -5.74 -16.89
CA ARG A 132 0.78 -4.74 -17.94
C ARG A 132 2.09 -4.20 -18.53
N LEU A 133 3.02 -3.77 -17.66
CA LEU A 133 4.27 -3.10 -18.07
C LEU A 133 5.27 -4.07 -18.69
N TRP A 134 5.31 -5.31 -18.23
CA TRP A 134 6.29 -6.30 -18.65
C TRP A 134 5.72 -7.36 -19.58
N ASN A 135 4.44 -7.23 -19.95
CA ASN A 135 3.71 -8.20 -20.80
C ASN A 135 3.76 -9.62 -20.19
N ARG A 136 3.43 -9.73 -18.89
CA ARG A 136 3.41 -10.96 -18.10
C ARG A 136 1.97 -11.32 -17.72
N PRO A 137 1.25 -12.05 -18.57
CA PRO A 137 -0.16 -12.41 -18.30
C PRO A 137 -0.32 -13.23 -17.02
N ASP A 138 0.65 -14.04 -16.66
CA ASP A 138 0.68 -14.80 -15.40
C ASP A 138 0.61 -13.88 -14.15
N TYR A 139 1.27 -12.73 -14.16
CA TYR A 139 1.13 -11.73 -13.10
C TYR A 139 -0.24 -11.07 -13.12
N THR A 140 -0.77 -10.74 -14.31
CA THR A 140 -2.12 -10.19 -14.43
C THR A 140 -3.17 -11.13 -13.86
N ASP A 141 -3.09 -12.41 -14.17
CA ASP A 141 -4.03 -13.42 -13.69
C ASP A 141 -3.92 -13.60 -12.16
N LYS A 142 -2.70 -13.64 -11.63
CA LYS A 142 -2.46 -13.72 -10.19
C LYS A 142 -3.00 -12.49 -9.47
N GLY A 143 -2.79 -11.28 -10.00
CA GLY A 143 -3.36 -10.05 -9.46
C GLY A 143 -4.88 -10.06 -9.42
N LYS A 144 -5.55 -10.52 -10.49
CA LYS A 144 -7.02 -10.68 -10.54
C LYS A 144 -7.53 -11.71 -9.53
N GLN A 145 -6.80 -12.81 -9.34
CA GLN A 145 -7.16 -13.82 -8.34
C GLN A 145 -7.05 -13.26 -6.92
N MET A 146 -6.00 -12.49 -6.63
CA MET A 146 -5.88 -11.79 -5.36
C MET A 146 -7.01 -10.77 -5.16
N MET A 147 -7.37 -9.99 -6.19
CA MET A 147 -8.54 -9.09 -6.11
C MET A 147 -9.81 -9.83 -5.70
N ALA A 148 -10.06 -11.03 -6.26
CA ALA A 148 -11.21 -11.85 -5.89
C ALA A 148 -11.15 -12.37 -4.44
N LEU A 149 -9.96 -12.61 -3.90
CA LEU A 149 -9.78 -12.96 -2.49
C LEU A 149 -10.02 -11.76 -1.58
N ILE A 150 -9.46 -10.59 -1.92
CA ILE A 150 -9.64 -9.33 -1.19
C ILE A 150 -11.12 -8.93 -1.14
N ALA A 151 -11.88 -9.18 -2.21
CA ALA A 151 -13.29 -8.87 -2.28
C ALA A 151 -14.13 -9.58 -1.17
N LYS A 152 -13.64 -10.67 -0.58
CA LYS A 152 -14.28 -11.35 0.54
C LYS A 152 -14.26 -10.55 1.85
N GLU A 153 -13.35 -9.59 1.94
CA GLU A 153 -13.25 -8.67 3.09
C GLU A 153 -14.16 -7.44 2.95
N ILE A 154 -14.95 -7.34 1.87
CA ILE A 154 -15.91 -6.24 1.68
C ILE A 154 -17.09 -6.41 2.64
N ARG A 155 -17.45 -5.31 3.29
CA ARG A 155 -18.66 -5.17 4.09
C ARG A 155 -19.49 -4.00 3.60
N ASP A 156 -20.80 -4.14 3.68
CA ASP A 156 -21.72 -3.04 3.40
C ASP A 156 -22.13 -2.39 4.73
N VAL A 157 -21.67 -1.16 4.95
CA VAL A 157 -21.96 -0.39 6.15
C VAL A 157 -23.02 0.66 5.79
N LYS A 158 -24.16 0.60 6.44
CA LYS A 158 -25.28 1.51 6.19
C LYS A 158 -24.82 2.96 6.23
N ASN A 159 -25.27 3.79 5.29
CA ASN A 159 -24.88 5.19 5.13
C ASN A 159 -23.39 5.47 4.89
N VAL A 160 -22.55 4.42 4.77
CA VAL A 160 -21.13 4.51 4.36
C VAL A 160 -20.94 3.87 2.99
N GLY A 161 -21.52 2.68 2.79
CA GLY A 161 -21.39 1.86 1.59
C GLY A 161 -20.38 0.74 1.75
N LYS A 162 -19.87 0.24 0.63
CA LYS A 162 -18.93 -0.89 0.64
C LYS A 162 -17.55 -0.45 1.10
N VAL A 163 -17.04 -1.11 2.13
CA VAL A 163 -15.72 -0.86 2.72
C VAL A 163 -14.96 -2.19 2.84
N LEU A 164 -13.63 -2.12 2.91
CA LEU A 164 -12.79 -3.28 3.19
C LEU A 164 -12.46 -3.32 4.68
N LEU A 165 -12.64 -4.47 5.30
CA LEU A 165 -12.09 -4.72 6.64
C LEU A 165 -10.55 -4.73 6.57
N PRO A 166 -9.85 -4.27 7.61
CA PRO A 166 -8.39 -4.28 7.65
C PRO A 166 -7.75 -5.67 7.58
N GLY A 167 -8.50 -6.70 7.95
CA GLY A 167 -8.10 -8.08 7.89
C GLY A 167 -9.26 -9.00 8.25
N ARG A 168 -9.05 -10.29 8.15
CA ARG A 168 -10.09 -11.31 8.29
C ARG A 168 -10.62 -11.44 9.72
N VAL A 169 -9.79 -11.18 10.73
CA VAL A 169 -10.12 -11.41 12.14
C VAL A 169 -9.90 -10.14 12.96
N GLY A 170 -10.84 -9.84 13.87
CA GLY A 170 -10.67 -8.80 14.89
C GLY A 170 -11.23 -7.41 14.52
N PHE A 171 -11.76 -7.21 13.31
CA PHE A 171 -12.19 -5.89 12.84
C PHE A 171 -13.72 -5.73 12.72
N GLU A 172 -14.45 -6.78 12.95
CA GLU A 172 -15.92 -6.77 12.93
C GLU A 172 -16.49 -7.41 14.21
N THR A 173 -17.52 -6.80 14.75
CA THR A 173 -18.33 -7.35 15.83
C THR A 173 -19.79 -7.43 15.37
N LYS A 174 -20.67 -7.99 16.22
CA LYS A 174 -22.10 -7.97 15.93
C LYS A 174 -22.64 -6.57 15.61
N ASP A 175 -22.08 -5.53 16.20
CA ASP A 175 -22.66 -4.18 16.18
C ASP A 175 -21.79 -3.11 15.50
N THR A 176 -20.52 -3.42 15.24
CA THR A 176 -19.56 -2.40 14.73
C THR A 176 -18.53 -3.00 13.79
N VAL A 177 -17.96 -2.13 12.94
CA VAL A 177 -16.76 -2.40 12.16
C VAL A 177 -15.64 -1.42 12.55
N LYS A 178 -14.43 -1.92 12.74
CA LYS A 178 -13.21 -1.14 12.98
C LYS A 178 -12.43 -1.04 11.67
N LEU A 179 -12.18 0.18 11.21
CA LEU A 179 -11.51 0.45 9.93
C LEU A 179 -10.24 1.27 10.16
N ASN A 180 -9.29 1.12 9.27
CA ASN A 180 -8.09 1.93 9.22
C ASN A 180 -8.13 2.81 7.96
N PRO A 181 -8.29 4.14 8.06
CA PRO A 181 -8.36 5.01 6.88
C PRO A 181 -7.11 4.95 5.99
N SER A 182 -5.94 4.68 6.57
CA SER A 182 -4.69 4.53 5.80
C SER A 182 -4.65 3.28 4.94
N TYR A 183 -5.60 2.36 5.11
CA TYR A 183 -5.71 1.14 4.30
C TYR A 183 -6.48 1.36 2.99
N TYR A 184 -6.81 2.60 2.65
CA TYR A 184 -7.57 2.95 1.45
C TYR A 184 -6.76 3.82 0.47
N PRO A 185 -5.72 3.27 -0.21
CA PRO A 185 -5.08 3.95 -1.32
C PRO A 185 -6.03 4.00 -2.52
N LEU A 186 -6.79 5.09 -2.66
CA LEU A 186 -7.89 5.20 -3.62
C LEU A 186 -7.46 5.01 -5.07
N PHE A 187 -6.23 5.35 -5.43
CA PHE A 187 -5.70 5.11 -6.78
C PHE A 187 -5.58 3.61 -7.11
N ILE A 188 -5.32 2.75 -6.11
CA ILE A 188 -5.36 1.29 -6.29
C ILE A 188 -6.79 0.82 -6.53
N LEU A 189 -7.75 1.34 -5.77
CA LEU A 189 -9.17 1.01 -5.97
C LEU A 189 -9.68 1.48 -7.35
N ARG A 190 -9.19 2.63 -7.87
CA ARG A 190 -9.44 3.04 -9.26
C ARG A 190 -8.91 2.01 -10.24
N ARG A 191 -7.68 1.57 -10.05
CA ARG A 191 -7.07 0.57 -10.92
C ARG A 191 -7.84 -0.77 -10.89
N PHE A 192 -8.33 -1.17 -9.72
CA PHE A 192 -9.18 -2.35 -9.60
C PHE A 192 -10.53 -2.16 -10.31
N ALA A 193 -11.12 -0.97 -10.24
CA ALA A 193 -12.37 -0.65 -10.91
C ALA A 193 -12.27 -0.66 -12.46
N GLU A 194 -11.08 -0.41 -13.02
CA GLU A 194 -10.83 -0.58 -14.46
C GLU A 194 -10.91 -2.05 -14.90
N ILE A 195 -10.66 -2.98 -13.99
CA ILE A 195 -10.67 -4.43 -14.24
C ILE A 195 -12.05 -5.02 -13.93
N ASP A 196 -12.63 -4.62 -12.80
CA ASP A 196 -13.96 -5.05 -12.37
C ASP A 196 -14.72 -3.83 -11.80
N PRO A 197 -15.78 -3.36 -12.47
CA PRO A 197 -16.55 -2.19 -12.07
C PRO A 197 -17.15 -2.25 -10.67
N MET A 198 -17.27 -3.42 -10.05
CA MET A 198 -17.76 -3.54 -8.68
C MET A 198 -16.90 -2.77 -7.67
N TRP A 199 -15.62 -2.57 -7.97
CA TRP A 199 -14.69 -1.82 -7.10
C TRP A 199 -14.98 -0.32 -7.05
N ASN A 200 -15.80 0.24 -7.96
CA ASN A 200 -16.28 1.61 -7.82
C ASN A 200 -17.10 1.82 -6.53
N ALA A 201 -17.91 0.84 -6.15
CA ALA A 201 -18.69 0.93 -4.91
C ALA A 201 -17.78 0.88 -3.67
N VAL A 202 -16.66 0.14 -3.73
CA VAL A 202 -15.64 0.09 -2.67
C VAL A 202 -14.86 1.40 -2.62
N PHE A 203 -14.50 1.96 -3.79
CA PHE A 203 -13.89 3.29 -3.88
C PHE A 203 -14.76 4.35 -3.21
N ASP A 204 -16.04 4.40 -3.55
CA ASP A 204 -16.98 5.40 -3.02
C ASP A 204 -17.18 5.26 -1.50
N GLY A 205 -17.27 4.02 -0.99
CA GLY A 205 -17.35 3.75 0.44
C GLY A 205 -16.07 4.16 1.16
N SER A 206 -14.91 3.81 0.61
CA SER A 206 -13.59 4.18 1.14
C SER A 206 -13.40 5.71 1.18
N LEU A 207 -13.78 6.42 0.10
CA LEU A 207 -13.75 7.89 0.09
C LEU A 207 -14.62 8.48 1.20
N ARG A 208 -15.83 7.93 1.42
CA ARG A 208 -16.69 8.39 2.53
C ARG A 208 -16.06 8.13 3.90
N VAL A 209 -15.37 6.99 4.08
CA VAL A 209 -14.61 6.73 5.32
C VAL A 209 -13.56 7.80 5.53
N LEU A 210 -12.73 8.09 4.51
CA LEU A 210 -11.68 9.12 4.60
C LEU A 210 -12.24 10.49 4.98
N LEU A 211 -13.31 10.92 4.33
CA LEU A 211 -13.89 12.24 4.58
C LEU A 211 -14.57 12.32 5.96
N ARG A 212 -15.34 11.30 6.33
CA ARG A 212 -16.12 11.30 7.57
C ARG A 212 -15.29 11.10 8.82
N SER A 213 -14.19 10.34 8.71
CA SER A 213 -13.29 10.09 9.84
C SER A 213 -12.36 11.28 10.17
N ALA A 214 -12.24 12.23 9.26
CA ALA A 214 -11.33 13.37 9.41
C ALA A 214 -12.06 14.74 9.29
N PRO A 215 -13.15 15.02 10.04
CA PRO A 215 -13.97 16.20 9.83
C PRO A 215 -13.23 17.53 10.07
N LYS A 216 -12.12 17.49 10.83
CA LYS A 216 -11.25 18.64 11.09
C LYS A 216 -9.95 18.63 10.24
N GLY A 217 -9.87 17.75 9.23
CA GLY A 217 -8.72 17.64 8.33
C GLY A 217 -7.56 16.78 8.84
N PHE A 218 -7.72 16.16 10.01
CA PHE A 218 -6.72 15.27 10.59
C PHE A 218 -7.25 13.83 10.58
N ALA A 219 -6.57 12.95 9.86
CA ALA A 219 -6.95 11.55 9.75
C ALA A 219 -6.68 10.80 11.07
N PRO A 220 -7.56 9.89 11.48
CA PRO A 220 -7.30 9.00 12.61
C PRO A 220 -6.44 7.79 12.19
N ASP A 221 -5.75 7.18 13.15
CA ASP A 221 -5.14 5.87 12.94
C ASP A 221 -6.22 4.78 12.75
N TRP A 222 -7.28 4.89 13.53
CA TRP A 222 -8.41 3.96 13.48
C TRP A 222 -9.74 4.69 13.62
N VAL A 223 -10.80 4.13 13.03
CA VAL A 223 -12.17 4.59 13.18
C VAL A 223 -13.12 3.40 13.34
N ARG A 224 -14.17 3.56 14.12
CA ARG A 224 -15.20 2.55 14.30
C ARG A 224 -16.56 3.10 13.86
N PHE A 225 -17.25 2.33 13.04
CA PHE A 225 -18.63 2.61 12.64
C PHE A 225 -19.57 1.60 13.27
N ASP A 226 -20.74 2.06 13.72
CA ASP A 226 -21.84 1.18 14.10
C ASP A 226 -22.64 0.72 12.85
N LYS A 227 -23.66 -0.11 13.07
CA LYS A 227 -24.52 -0.63 11.99
C LYS A 227 -25.29 0.45 11.23
N GLU A 228 -25.52 1.59 11.86
CA GLU A 228 -26.18 2.73 11.24
C GLU A 228 -25.18 3.62 10.47
N GLY A 229 -23.91 3.26 10.48
CA GLY A 229 -22.82 4.00 9.87
C GLY A 229 -22.48 5.29 10.62
N ARG A 230 -22.78 5.39 11.91
CA ARG A 230 -22.33 6.48 12.77
C ARG A 230 -20.94 6.13 13.32
N ILE A 231 -20.07 7.13 13.39
CA ILE A 231 -18.80 6.97 14.09
C ILE A 231 -19.10 6.88 15.58
N VAL A 232 -18.63 5.81 16.20
CA VAL A 232 -18.75 5.60 17.64
C VAL A 232 -17.41 5.83 18.29
N GLU A 233 -17.44 6.52 19.43
CA GLU A 233 -16.26 6.69 20.25
C GLU A 233 -15.75 5.33 20.66
N MET A 234 -14.47 5.11 20.42
CA MET A 234 -13.82 3.95 20.94
C MET A 234 -13.29 4.32 22.33
N GLN A 235 -13.52 3.48 23.30
CA GLN A 235 -13.00 3.67 24.67
C GLN A 235 -11.47 3.56 24.72
N ASP A 236 -10.85 3.22 23.61
CA ASP A 236 -9.41 3.06 23.47
C ASP A 236 -8.78 4.41 23.09
N PRO A 237 -7.74 4.87 23.80
CA PRO A 237 -7.03 6.10 23.49
C PRO A 237 -6.53 6.20 22.04
N ASP A 238 -6.27 5.07 21.40
CA ASP A 238 -5.76 5.00 20.02
C ASP A 238 -6.75 5.51 18.95
N ASN A 239 -7.99 5.74 19.31
CA ASN A 239 -9.02 6.16 18.35
C ASN A 239 -9.27 7.64 18.26
N ALA A 240 -8.76 8.38 19.24
CA ALA A 240 -8.74 9.83 19.20
C ALA A 240 -7.39 10.36 18.70
N ILE A 241 -6.57 9.51 18.05
CA ILE A 241 -5.20 9.84 17.67
C ILE A 241 -5.01 9.61 16.17
N GLY A 242 -4.39 10.57 15.49
CA GLY A 242 -3.76 10.41 14.19
C GLY A 242 -2.24 10.43 14.35
N SER A 243 -1.57 9.35 13.90
CA SER A 243 -0.13 9.17 14.07
C SER A 243 0.47 8.32 12.94
N TYR A 244 1.16 7.24 13.27
CA TYR A 244 1.90 6.38 12.32
C TYR A 244 1.05 5.68 11.27
N ASN A 245 -0.22 5.38 11.54
CA ASN A 245 -1.12 4.92 10.50
C ASN A 245 -1.62 6.08 9.67
N ALA A 246 -2.12 7.12 10.31
CA ALA A 246 -2.76 8.27 9.69
C ALA A 246 -1.88 8.97 8.64
N ILE A 247 -0.55 9.01 8.81
CA ILE A 247 0.37 9.67 7.87
C ILE A 247 0.25 9.12 6.46
N ARG A 248 -0.02 7.82 6.30
CA ARG A 248 -0.19 7.20 4.99
C ARG A 248 -1.45 7.67 4.27
N THR A 249 -2.47 8.09 5.01
CA THR A 249 -3.69 8.67 4.41
C THR A 249 -3.36 9.91 3.57
N TYR A 250 -2.46 10.77 4.08
CA TYR A 250 -2.03 11.97 3.36
C TYR A 250 -1.15 11.61 2.16
N LEU A 251 -0.25 10.62 2.32
CA LEU A 251 0.58 10.13 1.23
C LEU A 251 -0.29 9.60 0.07
N TRP A 252 -1.28 8.76 0.37
CA TRP A 252 -2.16 8.21 -0.67
C TRP A 252 -3.02 9.29 -1.33
N ALA A 253 -3.44 10.31 -0.61
CA ALA A 253 -4.13 11.46 -1.17
C ALA A 253 -3.22 12.23 -2.13
N GLY A 254 -1.95 12.46 -1.78
CA GLY A 254 -0.97 13.11 -2.63
C GLY A 254 -0.60 12.30 -3.87
N MET A 255 -0.58 10.97 -3.78
CA MET A 255 -0.29 10.07 -4.91
C MET A 255 -1.44 9.95 -5.93
N MET A 256 -2.62 10.46 -5.63
CA MET A 256 -3.72 10.44 -6.59
C MET A 256 -3.44 11.31 -7.81
N SER A 257 -3.95 10.90 -8.95
CA SER A 257 -3.91 11.73 -10.15
C SER A 257 -4.66 13.04 -9.92
N PRO A 258 -4.06 14.22 -10.22
CA PRO A 258 -4.78 15.49 -10.16
C PRO A 258 -6.02 15.57 -11.08
N LYS A 259 -6.12 14.66 -12.05
CA LYS A 259 -7.27 14.53 -12.95
C LYS A 259 -8.43 13.75 -12.32
N ASP A 260 -8.19 13.01 -11.23
CA ASP A 260 -9.27 12.32 -10.54
C ASP A 260 -10.08 13.31 -9.70
N PRO A 261 -11.42 13.35 -9.82
CA PRO A 261 -12.25 14.26 -9.06
C PRO A 261 -12.07 14.15 -7.54
N ALA A 262 -11.75 12.96 -7.02
CA ALA A 262 -11.53 12.76 -5.60
C ALA A 262 -10.24 13.44 -5.10
N TYR A 263 -9.25 13.69 -5.96
CA TYR A 263 -8.02 14.38 -5.57
C TYR A 263 -8.29 15.77 -4.98
N ALA A 264 -9.06 16.60 -5.69
CA ALA A 264 -9.37 17.96 -5.22
C ALA A 264 -10.16 17.96 -3.90
N VAL A 265 -11.00 16.94 -3.70
CA VAL A 265 -11.76 16.76 -2.46
C VAL A 265 -10.84 16.40 -1.30
N LEU A 266 -9.94 15.43 -1.50
CA LEU A 266 -8.99 14.99 -0.48
C LEU A 266 -7.96 16.06 -0.15
N LYS A 267 -7.44 16.77 -1.17
CA LYS A 267 -6.51 17.89 -0.95
C LYS A 267 -7.13 18.95 -0.05
N ARG A 268 -8.37 19.34 -0.32
CA ARG A 268 -9.10 20.30 0.53
C ARG A 268 -9.36 19.74 1.93
N GLN A 269 -9.73 18.47 2.01
CA GLN A 269 -10.01 17.80 3.29
C GLN A 269 -8.79 17.79 4.20
N PHE A 270 -7.60 17.52 3.67
CA PHE A 270 -6.37 17.35 4.44
C PHE A 270 -5.48 18.58 4.47
N GLN A 271 -5.92 19.70 3.89
CA GLN A 271 -5.20 20.98 3.94
C GLN A 271 -4.80 21.41 5.37
N PRO A 272 -5.63 21.20 6.44
CA PRO A 272 -5.24 21.56 7.80
C PRO A 272 -3.96 20.85 8.31
N MET A 273 -3.69 19.61 7.86
CA MET A 273 -2.45 18.92 8.22
C MET A 273 -1.23 19.58 7.53
N VAL A 274 -1.39 19.99 6.28
CA VAL A 274 -0.32 20.71 5.55
C VAL A 274 -0.03 22.06 6.23
N GLU A 275 -1.07 22.80 6.58
CA GLU A 275 -0.94 24.10 7.29
C GLU A 275 -0.30 23.93 8.66
N ALA A 276 -0.67 22.89 9.40
CA ALA A 276 -0.04 22.56 10.68
C ALA A 276 1.45 22.26 10.51
N ALA A 277 1.81 21.47 9.49
CA ALA A 277 3.20 21.16 9.20
C ALA A 277 4.02 22.39 8.84
N VAL A 278 3.47 23.31 8.03
CA VAL A 278 4.11 24.58 7.68
C VAL A 278 4.28 25.46 8.94
N THR A 279 3.26 25.58 9.75
CA THR A 279 3.27 26.41 10.96
C THR A 279 4.26 25.90 12.02
N LEU A 280 4.35 24.58 12.16
CA LEU A 280 5.24 23.94 13.15
C LEU A 280 6.66 23.70 12.61
N GLY A 281 6.89 23.89 11.31
CA GLY A 281 8.15 23.58 10.64
C GLY A 281 8.36 22.08 10.38
N ALA A 282 7.43 21.23 10.81
CA ALA A 282 7.40 19.80 10.54
C ALA A 282 6.01 19.24 10.86
N PRO A 283 5.57 18.12 10.24
CA PRO A 283 4.34 17.46 10.64
C PRO A 283 4.44 16.94 12.09
N PRO A 284 3.37 17.07 12.88
CA PRO A 284 3.34 16.48 14.22
C PRO A 284 3.35 14.96 14.17
N GLU A 285 4.05 14.31 15.11
CA GLU A 285 4.06 12.84 15.22
C GLU A 285 2.68 12.31 15.64
N LYS A 286 1.98 13.05 16.51
CA LYS A 286 0.65 12.71 16.97
C LYS A 286 -0.25 13.95 17.00
N VAL A 287 -1.49 13.74 16.59
CA VAL A 287 -2.57 14.71 16.74
C VAL A 287 -3.67 14.08 17.59
N ASN A 288 -4.06 14.71 18.67
CA ASN A 288 -5.29 14.34 19.37
C ASN A 288 -6.48 14.92 18.60
N LEU A 289 -7.33 14.07 18.08
CA LEU A 289 -8.42 14.45 17.17
C LEU A 289 -9.59 15.18 17.86
N ASN A 290 -9.72 15.03 19.18
CA ASN A 290 -10.73 15.70 19.97
C ASN A 290 -10.32 17.15 20.28
N THR A 291 -9.10 17.32 20.80
CA THR A 291 -8.58 18.61 21.28
C THR A 291 -7.76 19.36 20.25
N LEU A 292 -7.30 18.68 19.19
CA LEU A 292 -6.29 19.13 18.22
C LEU A 292 -4.93 19.45 18.85
N ALA A 293 -4.68 18.96 20.05
CA ALA A 293 -3.34 19.03 20.64
C ALA A 293 -2.37 18.20 19.80
N MET A 294 -1.24 18.82 19.48
CA MET A 294 -0.15 18.23 18.70
C MET A 294 1.07 18.07 19.60
N ASN A 295 1.78 16.98 19.40
CA ASN A 295 3.04 16.75 20.13
C ASN A 295 4.26 17.16 19.28
N LYS A 296 5.44 16.65 19.62
CA LYS A 296 6.71 16.88 18.92
C LYS A 296 6.62 16.61 17.41
N ALA A 297 7.58 17.11 16.66
CA ALA A 297 7.76 16.82 15.25
C ALA A 297 7.90 15.30 15.01
N GLY A 298 7.25 14.82 13.97
CA GLY A 298 7.44 13.48 13.44
C GLY A 298 8.84 13.30 12.83
N ASN A 299 9.23 12.06 12.62
CA ASN A 299 10.48 11.76 11.93
C ASN A 299 10.40 12.18 10.42
N PRO A 300 11.52 12.15 9.68
CA PRO A 300 11.51 12.54 8.26
C PRO A 300 10.47 11.81 7.38
N GLY A 301 10.07 10.59 7.75
CA GLY A 301 9.01 9.85 7.04
C GLY A 301 7.65 10.56 7.10
N PHE A 302 7.35 11.25 8.20
CA PHE A 302 6.14 12.07 8.30
C PHE A 302 6.16 13.22 7.30
N ALA A 303 7.29 13.91 7.15
CA ALA A 303 7.44 14.98 6.15
C ALA A 303 7.28 14.42 4.73
N ALA A 304 7.93 13.30 4.42
CA ALA A 304 7.81 12.65 3.12
C ALA A 304 6.36 12.28 2.76
N CYS A 305 5.57 11.84 3.75
CA CYS A 305 4.17 11.46 3.54
C CYS A 305 3.25 12.63 3.17
N ILE A 306 3.58 13.87 3.57
CA ILE A 306 2.75 15.04 3.25
C ILE A 306 3.29 15.83 2.05
N LEU A 307 4.52 15.61 1.63
CA LEU A 307 5.20 16.41 0.61
C LEU A 307 4.37 16.50 -0.69
N GLU A 308 3.97 15.37 -1.24
CA GLU A 308 3.16 15.30 -2.47
C GLU A 308 1.82 16.03 -2.37
N LEU A 309 1.22 16.02 -1.18
CA LEU A 309 -0.03 16.73 -0.93
C LEU A 309 0.19 18.25 -0.80
N ALA A 310 1.35 18.66 -0.31
CA ALA A 310 1.71 20.05 -0.10
C ALA A 310 2.17 20.75 -1.39
N GLU A 311 2.92 20.05 -2.27
CA GLU A 311 3.52 20.62 -3.48
C GLU A 311 2.55 20.80 -4.66
N ARG A 312 1.47 20.03 -4.70
CA ARG A 312 0.48 20.03 -5.79
C ARG A 312 -0.79 20.78 -5.41
#